data_c9a76e42d4b93fb4ee21e1077fbff6a4
#
_entry.id   c9a76e42d4b93fb4ee21e1077fbff6a4
#
_cell.length_a   1.000
_cell.length_b   1.000
_cell.length_c   1.000
_cell.angle_alpha   90.00
_cell.angle_beta   90.00
_cell.angle_gamma   90.00
#
_symmetry.space_group_name_H-M   'P 1'
#
loop_
_entity.id
_entity.type
_entity.pdbx_description
1 polymer ?
#
loop_
_entity_poly.entity_id
_entity_poly.type
_entity_poly.pdbx_seq_one_letter_code
_entity_poly.pdbx_strand_id
1 'polypeptide(L)'
;MMRVGIIGLGTIGRAHATSYTKLDEAQIVAVADLRAEELRADASLDRLLPPGREAITWYEDYRDLLSSEELDCVDICLPTYLHAEAAIAALESGLPALCEKPMALRLEDCDAMIEAAAKAQKPLMVAQCLRFWNEYELIRTSADAERYGKLLSMQLWRGSATPSAQSWMRDASLSGGAILDLHIHDVDYVQYALGLPMRIYAQGGCSVSPERGYDYVLASYDYGKGLQVSAAAHWADVSLPFAYRAHVRYEQAYLQMDSSHDPLLRIYRQAGEPELPQLAGDDAYTNEIRYFCDTVRNGCEPERCTPLAARNAVGLVMAEIASIERGVPVEVTEFVRS
;
A
#
# COMPACT_ATOMS: atom_id res chain seq x y z
N MET A 1 -14.63 -15.91 16.22
CA MET A 1 -13.43 -15.85 15.37
C MET A 1 -13.90 -15.45 13.99
N MET A 2 -13.38 -14.36 13.44
CA MET A 2 -13.73 -13.83 12.12
C MET A 2 -13.28 -14.80 11.03
N ARG A 3 -14.17 -15.12 10.09
CA ARG A 3 -13.93 -16.05 8.98
C ARG A 3 -13.48 -15.26 7.74
N VAL A 4 -12.24 -15.45 7.34
CA VAL A 4 -11.60 -14.67 6.27
C VAL A 4 -11.41 -15.53 5.02
N GLY A 5 -11.80 -15.00 3.86
CA GLY A 5 -11.44 -15.53 2.55
C GLY A 5 -10.25 -14.76 1.96
N ILE A 6 -9.17 -15.45 1.57
CA ILE A 6 -8.07 -14.82 0.82
C ILE A 6 -8.28 -15.05 -0.68
N ILE A 7 -8.18 -13.99 -1.45
CA ILE A 7 -8.25 -14.02 -2.92
C ILE A 7 -6.87 -13.68 -3.48
N GLY A 8 -6.15 -14.70 -3.96
CA GLY A 8 -4.75 -14.63 -4.40
C GLY A 8 -3.75 -14.98 -3.30
N LEU A 9 -3.08 -16.13 -3.40
CA LEU A 9 -2.07 -16.59 -2.45
C LEU A 9 -0.65 -16.52 -3.08
N GLY A 10 -0.37 -15.42 -3.78
CA GLY A 10 0.96 -15.06 -4.29
C GLY A 10 1.89 -14.58 -3.18
N THR A 11 2.93 -13.82 -3.55
CA THR A 11 3.91 -13.29 -2.56
C THR A 11 3.24 -12.47 -1.48
N ILE A 12 2.38 -11.52 -1.84
CA ILE A 12 1.72 -10.64 -0.86
C ILE A 12 0.62 -11.38 -0.07
N GLY A 13 -0.16 -12.24 -0.71
CA GLY A 13 -1.16 -13.05 -0.02
C GLY A 13 -0.54 -13.99 1.04
N ARG A 14 0.66 -14.51 0.79
CA ARG A 14 1.44 -15.27 1.80
C ARG A 14 1.93 -14.38 2.95
N ALA A 15 2.28 -13.12 2.68
CA ALA A 15 2.65 -12.16 3.72
C ALA A 15 1.43 -11.83 4.61
N HIS A 16 0.26 -11.60 4.00
CA HIS A 16 -1.00 -11.41 4.73
C HIS A 16 -1.38 -12.65 5.53
N ALA A 17 -1.31 -13.85 4.93
CA ALA A 17 -1.55 -15.10 5.64
C ALA A 17 -0.64 -15.26 6.87
N THR A 18 0.64 -14.88 6.75
CA THR A 18 1.57 -14.86 7.91
C THR A 18 1.07 -13.92 9.01
N SER A 19 0.54 -12.75 8.65
CA SER A 19 0.00 -11.80 9.62
C SER A 19 -1.26 -12.32 10.32
N TYR A 20 -2.15 -13.00 9.60
CA TYR A 20 -3.31 -13.66 10.20
C TYR A 20 -2.93 -14.72 11.25
N THR A 21 -1.77 -15.39 11.11
CA THR A 21 -1.32 -16.36 12.14
C THR A 21 -1.01 -15.73 13.50
N LYS A 22 -0.89 -14.40 13.56
CA LYS A 22 -0.61 -13.63 14.78
C LYS A 22 -1.87 -13.03 15.41
N LEU A 23 -3.05 -13.28 14.81
CA LEU A 23 -4.32 -12.72 15.22
C LEU A 23 -5.21 -13.84 15.80
N ASP A 24 -5.49 -13.80 17.10
CA ASP A 24 -6.37 -14.78 17.75
C ASP A 24 -7.84 -14.61 17.34
N GLU A 25 -8.20 -13.44 16.82
CA GLU A 25 -9.57 -13.05 16.51
C GLU A 25 -10.03 -13.33 15.09
N ALA A 26 -9.12 -13.67 14.16
CA ALA A 26 -9.42 -13.92 12.75
C ALA A 26 -8.75 -15.21 12.26
N GLN A 27 -9.41 -15.90 11.34
CA GLN A 27 -8.90 -17.14 10.76
C GLN A 27 -9.21 -17.19 9.28
N ILE A 28 -8.22 -17.55 8.47
CA ILE A 28 -8.41 -17.89 7.07
C ILE A 28 -9.14 -19.23 7.01
N VAL A 29 -10.29 -19.26 6.32
CA VAL A 29 -11.10 -20.47 6.15
C VAL A 29 -11.22 -20.88 4.68
N ALA A 30 -10.98 -19.97 3.77
CA ALA A 30 -11.04 -20.23 2.34
C ALA A 30 -9.96 -19.45 1.58
N VAL A 31 -9.48 -20.03 0.48
CA VAL A 31 -8.50 -19.42 -0.43
C VAL A 31 -8.96 -19.61 -1.87
N ALA A 32 -8.94 -18.55 -2.65
CA ALA A 32 -9.11 -18.60 -4.10
C ALA A 32 -7.80 -18.21 -4.80
N ASP A 33 -7.27 -19.08 -5.64
CA ASP A 33 -6.09 -18.83 -6.50
C ASP A 33 -6.18 -19.74 -7.72
N LEU A 34 -5.81 -19.24 -8.89
CA LEU A 34 -5.79 -20.03 -10.14
C LEU A 34 -4.96 -21.32 -10.04
N ARG A 35 -4.07 -21.40 -9.06
CA ARG A 35 -3.24 -22.57 -8.76
C ARG A 35 -3.72 -23.31 -7.50
N ALA A 36 -5.02 -23.30 -7.21
CA ALA A 36 -5.59 -23.85 -5.97
C ALA A 36 -5.15 -25.31 -5.73
N GLU A 37 -5.17 -26.17 -6.77
CA GLU A 37 -4.73 -27.56 -6.64
C GLU A 37 -3.23 -27.70 -6.31
N GLU A 38 -2.36 -26.90 -6.97
CA GLU A 38 -0.92 -26.88 -6.71
C GLU A 38 -0.66 -26.41 -5.26
N LEU A 39 -1.28 -25.29 -4.86
CA LEU A 39 -1.13 -24.71 -3.54
C LEU A 39 -1.65 -25.63 -2.43
N ARG A 40 -2.76 -26.31 -2.65
CA ARG A 40 -3.28 -27.32 -1.73
C ARG A 40 -2.31 -28.48 -1.51
N ALA A 41 -1.50 -28.84 -2.52
CA ALA A 41 -0.47 -29.86 -2.40
C ALA A 41 0.80 -29.37 -1.68
N ASP A 42 1.02 -28.07 -1.53
CA ASP A 42 2.22 -27.46 -0.94
C ASP A 42 2.19 -27.49 0.59
N ALA A 43 2.83 -28.51 1.19
CA ALA A 43 2.92 -28.66 2.64
C ALA A 43 3.61 -27.48 3.37
N SER A 44 4.35 -26.62 2.67
CA SER A 44 4.96 -25.43 3.26
C SER A 44 3.93 -24.43 3.76
N LEU A 45 2.69 -24.48 3.22
CA LEU A 45 1.60 -23.60 3.58
C LEU A 45 0.95 -23.93 4.95
N ASP A 46 1.20 -25.11 5.54
CA ASP A 46 0.61 -25.49 6.84
C ASP A 46 0.94 -24.49 7.95
N ARG A 47 2.09 -23.81 7.86
CA ARG A 47 2.48 -22.78 8.83
C ARG A 47 1.80 -21.43 8.61
N LEU A 48 1.32 -21.19 7.40
CA LEU A 48 0.66 -19.93 7.00
C LEU A 48 -0.87 -20.00 7.13
N LEU A 49 -1.42 -21.20 7.20
CA LEU A 49 -2.86 -21.47 7.16
C LEU A 49 -3.26 -22.40 8.32
N PRO A 50 -3.13 -21.97 9.58
CA PRO A 50 -3.57 -22.79 10.72
C PRO A 50 -5.11 -22.97 10.71
N PRO A 51 -5.63 -24.17 11.06
CA PRO A 51 -4.94 -25.33 11.63
C PRO A 51 -4.19 -26.23 10.62
N GLY A 52 -4.09 -25.81 9.36
CA GLY A 52 -3.40 -26.49 8.27
C GLY A 52 -4.20 -26.39 6.96
N ARG A 53 -3.52 -26.47 5.83
CA ARG A 53 -4.14 -26.33 4.49
C ARG A 53 -5.30 -27.29 4.21
N GLU A 54 -5.34 -28.43 4.92
CA GLU A 54 -6.42 -29.42 4.80
C GLU A 54 -7.75 -28.93 5.41
N ALA A 55 -7.71 -27.93 6.28
CA ALA A 55 -8.89 -27.30 6.87
C ALA A 55 -9.39 -26.08 6.06
N ILE A 56 -8.67 -25.72 5.02
CA ILE A 56 -9.01 -24.61 4.13
C ILE A 56 -9.85 -25.13 2.96
N THR A 57 -10.91 -24.41 2.61
CA THR A 57 -11.62 -24.64 1.35
C THR A 57 -10.88 -23.92 0.22
N TRP A 58 -10.62 -24.63 -0.88
CA TRP A 58 -9.84 -24.13 -2.01
C TRP A 58 -10.69 -23.93 -3.24
N TYR A 59 -10.55 -22.80 -3.91
CA TYR A 59 -11.26 -22.40 -5.12
C TYR A 59 -10.28 -21.94 -6.19
N GLU A 60 -10.54 -22.26 -7.46
CA GLU A 60 -9.80 -21.68 -8.59
C GLU A 60 -10.35 -20.30 -8.98
N ASP A 61 -11.67 -20.11 -8.89
CA ASP A 61 -12.35 -18.84 -9.13
C ASP A 61 -12.83 -18.23 -7.81
N TYR A 62 -12.47 -16.98 -7.55
CA TYR A 62 -12.91 -16.27 -6.35
C TYR A 62 -14.42 -16.04 -6.31
N ARG A 63 -15.12 -16.06 -7.44
CA ARG A 63 -16.59 -15.96 -7.48
C ARG A 63 -17.27 -17.15 -6.84
N ASP A 64 -16.65 -18.33 -7.00
CA ASP A 64 -17.14 -19.55 -6.32
C ASP A 64 -16.92 -19.44 -4.81
N LEU A 65 -15.76 -18.91 -4.38
CA LEU A 65 -15.49 -18.61 -2.97
C LEU A 65 -16.55 -17.65 -2.40
N LEU A 66 -16.83 -16.54 -3.09
CA LEU A 66 -17.80 -15.53 -2.63
C LEU A 66 -19.23 -16.08 -2.53
N SER A 67 -19.60 -17.04 -3.37
CA SER A 67 -20.97 -17.60 -3.41
C SER A 67 -21.16 -18.82 -2.51
N SER A 68 -20.09 -19.51 -2.11
CA SER A 68 -20.15 -20.82 -1.45
C SER A 68 -19.73 -20.80 0.01
N GLU A 69 -19.00 -19.78 0.46
CA GLU A 69 -18.48 -19.72 1.81
C GLU A 69 -19.23 -18.70 2.68
N GLU A 70 -19.43 -19.08 3.95
CA GLU A 70 -19.87 -18.13 4.98
C GLU A 70 -18.65 -17.38 5.50
N LEU A 71 -18.45 -16.15 5.01
CA LEU A 71 -17.33 -15.29 5.35
C LEU A 71 -17.78 -14.02 6.07
N ASP A 72 -16.94 -13.49 6.92
CA ASP A 72 -17.11 -12.17 7.54
C ASP A 72 -16.47 -11.07 6.70
N CYS A 73 -15.41 -11.39 5.96
CA CYS A 73 -14.70 -10.47 5.06
C CYS A 73 -13.79 -11.23 4.08
N VAL A 74 -13.30 -10.49 3.08
CA VAL A 74 -12.27 -10.98 2.16
C VAL A 74 -11.04 -10.09 2.14
N ASP A 75 -9.90 -10.71 1.84
CA ASP A 75 -8.59 -10.08 1.66
C ASP A 75 -8.10 -10.35 0.24
N ILE A 76 -8.00 -9.29 -0.58
CA ILE A 76 -7.77 -9.34 -2.02
C ILE A 76 -6.32 -9.02 -2.31
N CYS A 77 -5.53 -10.05 -2.62
CA CYS A 77 -4.10 -10.01 -2.89
C CYS A 77 -3.78 -10.39 -4.35
N LEU A 78 -4.63 -9.96 -5.26
CA LEU A 78 -4.51 -10.20 -6.70
C LEU A 78 -3.54 -9.23 -7.37
N PRO A 79 -3.16 -9.46 -8.65
CA PRO A 79 -2.55 -8.43 -9.48
C PRO A 79 -3.45 -7.20 -9.64
N THR A 80 -2.83 -6.01 -9.72
CA THR A 80 -3.53 -4.71 -9.69
C THR A 80 -4.69 -4.58 -10.68
N TYR A 81 -4.53 -5.10 -11.90
CA TYR A 81 -5.58 -5.03 -12.94
C TYR A 81 -6.86 -5.81 -12.61
N LEU A 82 -6.83 -6.66 -11.58
CA LEU A 82 -7.99 -7.44 -11.11
C LEU A 82 -8.62 -6.86 -9.84
N HIS A 83 -8.00 -5.87 -9.19
CA HIS A 83 -8.46 -5.34 -7.92
C HIS A 83 -9.90 -4.83 -7.97
N ALA A 84 -10.21 -3.99 -8.96
CA ALA A 84 -11.52 -3.36 -9.03
C ALA A 84 -12.64 -4.41 -9.24
N GLU A 85 -12.45 -5.34 -10.15
CA GLU A 85 -13.44 -6.39 -10.43
C GLU A 85 -13.67 -7.27 -9.18
N ALA A 86 -12.60 -7.72 -8.53
CA ALA A 86 -12.71 -8.60 -7.36
C ALA A 86 -13.33 -7.88 -6.15
N ALA A 87 -12.92 -6.63 -5.89
CA ALA A 87 -13.43 -5.84 -4.78
C ALA A 87 -14.92 -5.50 -4.96
N ILE A 88 -15.34 -5.11 -6.17
CA ILE A 88 -16.75 -4.84 -6.50
C ILE A 88 -17.58 -6.12 -6.31
N ALA A 89 -17.12 -7.26 -6.82
CA ALA A 89 -17.82 -8.54 -6.66
C ALA A 89 -17.96 -8.94 -5.17
N ALA A 90 -16.92 -8.73 -4.36
CA ALA A 90 -16.99 -9.00 -2.92
C ALA A 90 -18.01 -8.10 -2.21
N LEU A 91 -17.98 -6.79 -2.50
CA LEU A 91 -18.92 -5.82 -1.93
C LEU A 91 -20.36 -6.11 -2.35
N GLU A 92 -20.60 -6.43 -3.63
CA GLU A 92 -21.93 -6.82 -4.14
C GLU A 92 -22.45 -8.13 -3.52
N SER A 93 -21.54 -9.02 -3.09
CA SER A 93 -21.88 -10.21 -2.30
C SER A 93 -22.14 -9.90 -0.82
N GLY A 94 -22.06 -8.63 -0.41
CA GLY A 94 -22.32 -8.18 0.96
C GLY A 94 -21.12 -8.36 1.90
N LEU A 95 -19.89 -8.57 1.40
CA LEU A 95 -18.69 -8.77 2.21
C LEU A 95 -17.84 -7.51 2.27
N PRO A 96 -17.36 -7.13 3.48
CA PRO A 96 -16.27 -6.18 3.65
C PRO A 96 -15.01 -6.66 2.91
N ALA A 97 -14.26 -5.73 2.32
CA ALA A 97 -13.08 -6.06 1.53
C ALA A 97 -11.83 -5.26 1.97
N LEU A 98 -10.74 -5.97 2.28
CA LEU A 98 -9.38 -5.44 2.25
C LEU A 98 -8.84 -5.70 0.84
N CYS A 99 -8.33 -4.68 0.17
CA CYS A 99 -7.76 -4.81 -1.17
C CYS A 99 -6.34 -4.28 -1.19
N GLU A 100 -5.41 -5.04 -1.73
CA GLU A 100 -4.04 -4.58 -1.89
C GLU A 100 -3.91 -3.32 -2.73
N LYS A 101 -2.82 -2.60 -2.47
CA LYS A 101 -2.45 -1.41 -3.23
C LYS A 101 -1.81 -1.78 -4.59
N PRO A 102 -1.84 -0.86 -5.57
CA PRO A 102 -2.67 0.35 -5.65
C PRO A 102 -4.14 0.00 -5.77
N MET A 103 -5.03 0.90 -5.37
CA MET A 103 -6.48 0.63 -5.39
C MET A 103 -6.96 0.08 -6.74
N ALA A 104 -6.58 0.76 -7.84
CA ALA A 104 -6.78 0.30 -9.22
C ALA A 104 -5.79 1.01 -10.16
N LEU A 105 -5.81 0.65 -11.45
CA LEU A 105 -4.99 1.29 -12.47
C LEU A 105 -5.52 2.65 -12.91
N ARG A 106 -6.83 2.89 -12.80
CA ARG A 106 -7.52 4.08 -13.29
C ARG A 106 -8.43 4.68 -12.23
N LEU A 107 -8.62 5.97 -12.30
CA LEU A 107 -9.48 6.70 -11.35
C LEU A 107 -10.94 6.28 -11.44
N GLU A 108 -11.44 5.97 -12.64
CA GLU A 108 -12.80 5.50 -12.86
C GLU A 108 -13.05 4.16 -12.16
N ASP A 109 -12.07 3.27 -12.16
CA ASP A 109 -12.15 1.98 -11.48
C ASP A 109 -12.13 2.17 -9.95
N CYS A 110 -11.29 3.09 -9.44
CA CYS A 110 -11.31 3.47 -8.03
C CYS A 110 -12.67 4.04 -7.61
N ASP A 111 -13.23 4.92 -8.43
CA ASP A 111 -14.54 5.53 -8.18
C ASP A 111 -15.65 4.47 -8.16
N ALA A 112 -15.63 3.49 -9.08
CA ALA A 112 -16.57 2.36 -9.09
C ALA A 112 -16.48 1.48 -7.82
N MET A 113 -15.25 1.24 -7.32
CA MET A 113 -15.07 0.53 -6.04
C MET A 113 -15.68 1.30 -4.86
N ILE A 114 -15.48 2.62 -4.81
CA ILE A 114 -16.08 3.48 -3.76
C ILE A 114 -17.61 3.44 -3.84
N GLU A 115 -18.18 3.56 -5.03
CA GLU A 115 -19.62 3.48 -5.24
C GLU A 115 -20.20 2.13 -4.84
N ALA A 116 -19.51 1.03 -5.16
CA ALA A 116 -19.91 -0.32 -4.76
C ALA A 116 -19.91 -0.48 -3.23
N ALA A 117 -18.88 0.04 -2.53
CA ALA A 117 -18.81 0.00 -1.07
C ALA A 117 -19.98 0.79 -0.44
N ALA A 118 -20.23 2.00 -0.94
CA ALA A 118 -21.33 2.84 -0.46
C ALA A 118 -22.71 2.18 -0.70
N LYS A 119 -22.93 1.57 -1.87
CA LYS A 119 -24.17 0.86 -2.21
C LYS A 119 -24.38 -0.38 -1.34
N ALA A 120 -23.32 -1.15 -1.12
CA ALA A 120 -23.35 -2.34 -0.28
C ALA A 120 -23.43 -2.02 1.22
N GLN A 121 -23.10 -0.79 1.62
CA GLN A 121 -22.92 -0.39 3.03
C GLN A 121 -21.91 -1.31 3.75
N LYS A 122 -20.81 -1.62 3.07
CA LYS A 122 -19.73 -2.47 3.58
C LYS A 122 -18.41 -1.76 3.53
N PRO A 123 -17.57 -1.90 4.56
CA PRO A 123 -16.23 -1.34 4.56
C PRO A 123 -15.39 -1.84 3.38
N LEU A 124 -14.76 -0.88 2.69
CA LEU A 124 -13.67 -1.11 1.75
C LEU A 124 -12.43 -0.43 2.31
N MET A 125 -11.36 -1.19 2.49
CA MET A 125 -10.06 -0.66 2.88
C MET A 125 -9.01 -1.04 1.84
N VAL A 126 -8.13 -0.11 1.49
CA VAL A 126 -6.98 -0.40 0.64
C VAL A 126 -5.73 -0.53 1.50
N ALA A 127 -4.94 -1.58 1.28
CA ALA A 127 -3.78 -1.95 2.09
C ALA A 127 -2.60 -1.01 1.85
N GLN A 128 -2.65 0.18 2.44
CA GLN A 128 -1.59 1.18 2.44
C GLN A 128 -0.68 0.98 3.65
N CYS A 129 0.15 -0.06 3.61
CA CYS A 129 0.89 -0.58 4.75
C CYS A 129 1.81 0.44 5.45
N LEU A 130 2.33 1.48 4.76
CA LEU A 130 3.17 2.50 5.40
C LEU A 130 2.41 3.28 6.47
N ARG A 131 1.10 3.39 6.38
CA ARG A 131 0.27 4.02 7.40
C ARG A 131 0.27 3.25 8.72
N PHE A 132 0.65 1.97 8.72
CA PHE A 132 0.68 1.07 9.86
C PHE A 132 2.10 0.69 10.30
N TRP A 133 3.11 1.26 9.66
CA TRP A 133 4.51 1.05 9.99
C TRP A 133 4.94 1.98 11.11
N ASN A 134 5.47 1.44 12.20
CA ASN A 134 5.73 2.19 13.43
C ASN A 134 6.69 3.38 13.23
N GLU A 135 7.72 3.23 12.39
CA GLU A 135 8.66 4.31 12.08
C GLU A 135 8.01 5.44 11.29
N TYR A 136 7.19 5.12 10.31
CA TYR A 136 6.44 6.11 9.54
C TYR A 136 5.40 6.83 10.41
N GLU A 137 4.74 6.10 11.32
CA GLU A 137 3.80 6.69 12.28
C GLU A 137 4.50 7.63 13.26
N LEU A 138 5.72 7.30 13.73
CA LEU A 138 6.50 8.21 14.55
C LEU A 138 6.87 9.50 13.80
N ILE A 139 7.24 9.41 12.52
CA ILE A 139 7.52 10.59 11.68
C ILE A 139 6.26 11.47 11.59
N ARG A 140 5.10 10.89 11.25
CA ARG A 140 3.84 11.60 11.12
C ARG A 140 3.42 12.28 12.42
N THR A 141 3.36 11.52 13.51
CA THR A 141 2.93 12.05 14.81
C THR A 141 3.90 13.10 15.37
N SER A 142 5.19 13.01 15.01
CA SER A 142 6.17 14.05 15.37
C SER A 142 5.94 15.34 14.60
N ALA A 143 5.45 15.30 13.38
CA ALA A 143 5.08 16.47 12.59
C ALA A 143 3.81 17.12 13.14
N ASP A 144 2.77 16.34 13.40
CA ASP A 144 1.49 16.82 13.96
C ASP A 144 1.65 17.51 15.33
N ALA A 145 2.46 16.90 16.20
CA ALA A 145 2.70 17.41 17.55
C ALA A 145 3.80 18.48 17.62
N GLU A 146 4.40 18.88 16.50
CA GLU A 146 5.60 19.73 16.45
C GLU A 146 6.70 19.30 17.46
N ARG A 147 6.84 17.99 17.67
CA ARG A 147 7.72 17.42 18.71
C ARG A 147 9.17 17.90 18.62
N TYR A 148 9.61 18.24 17.42
CA TYR A 148 10.97 18.69 17.10
C TYR A 148 10.99 20.09 16.47
N GLY A 149 9.94 20.89 16.75
CA GLY A 149 9.68 22.13 16.03
C GLY A 149 9.07 21.87 14.66
N LYS A 150 9.00 22.90 13.82
CA LYS A 150 8.37 22.81 12.50
C LYS A 150 9.09 21.82 11.59
N LEU A 151 8.31 21.09 10.81
CA LEU A 151 8.82 20.31 9.70
C LEU A 151 9.33 21.23 8.59
N LEU A 152 10.56 21.03 8.14
CA LEU A 152 11.24 21.83 7.11
C LEU A 152 11.37 21.07 5.78
N SER A 153 11.67 19.77 5.84
CA SER A 153 11.71 18.95 4.63
C SER A 153 11.43 17.48 4.91
N MET A 154 10.86 16.80 3.92
CA MET A 154 10.68 15.35 3.87
C MET A 154 11.12 14.84 2.50
N GLN A 155 12.04 13.88 2.49
CA GLN A 155 12.54 13.24 1.29
C GLN A 155 12.39 11.74 1.43
N LEU A 156 11.65 11.12 0.52
CA LEU A 156 11.41 9.68 0.48
C LEU A 156 12.09 9.09 -0.75
N TRP A 157 12.60 7.89 -0.61
CA TRP A 157 13.19 7.16 -1.73
C TRP A 157 12.92 5.67 -1.59
N ARG A 158 12.59 5.01 -2.70
CA ARG A 158 12.35 3.58 -2.76
C ARG A 158 12.91 2.99 -4.04
N GLY A 159 13.56 1.84 -3.96
CA GLY A 159 14.13 1.22 -5.16
C GLY A 159 14.26 -0.29 -5.04
N SER A 160 14.23 -0.96 -6.18
CA SER A 160 14.50 -2.39 -6.31
C SER A 160 15.00 -2.74 -7.70
N ALA A 161 15.48 -3.97 -7.86
CA ALA A 161 15.59 -4.54 -9.19
C ALA A 161 14.23 -4.57 -9.89
N THR A 162 14.23 -4.44 -11.20
CA THR A 162 13.03 -4.66 -12.03
C THR A 162 12.46 -6.06 -11.78
N PRO A 163 11.14 -6.24 -11.68
CA PRO A 163 10.51 -7.55 -11.54
C PRO A 163 10.99 -8.55 -12.59
N SER A 164 10.91 -9.86 -12.30
CA SER A 164 11.36 -10.92 -13.21
C SER A 164 10.68 -10.85 -14.58
N ALA A 165 11.31 -11.39 -15.61
CA ALA A 165 10.81 -11.32 -16.99
C ALA A 165 9.41 -11.92 -17.18
N GLN A 166 9.02 -12.86 -16.34
CA GLN A 166 7.73 -13.55 -16.37
C GLN A 166 6.67 -12.85 -15.49
N SER A 167 7.05 -11.80 -14.76
CA SER A 167 6.11 -11.08 -13.90
C SER A 167 5.18 -10.19 -14.71
N TRP A 168 3.89 -10.25 -14.39
CA TRP A 168 2.87 -9.34 -14.90
C TRP A 168 3.20 -7.86 -14.59
N MET A 169 3.97 -7.61 -13.53
CA MET A 169 4.39 -6.26 -13.14
C MET A 169 5.25 -5.55 -14.21
N ARG A 170 5.85 -6.30 -15.16
CA ARG A 170 6.63 -5.70 -16.26
C ARG A 170 5.78 -5.10 -17.37
N ASP A 171 4.50 -5.41 -17.40
CA ASP A 171 3.53 -4.81 -18.32
C ASP A 171 2.81 -3.68 -17.59
N ALA A 172 3.07 -2.44 -18.00
CA ALA A 172 2.46 -1.28 -17.39
C ALA A 172 0.94 -1.20 -17.60
N SER A 173 0.40 -1.88 -18.61
CA SER A 173 -1.05 -1.99 -18.78
C SER A 173 -1.72 -2.84 -17.69
N LEU A 174 -0.94 -3.66 -16.98
CA LEU A 174 -1.38 -4.53 -15.89
C LEU A 174 -0.96 -4.01 -14.51
N SER A 175 0.17 -3.29 -14.42
CA SER A 175 0.77 -2.85 -13.16
C SER A 175 0.80 -1.34 -12.95
N GLY A 176 0.75 -0.56 -14.02
CA GLY A 176 1.01 0.88 -14.00
C GLY A 176 2.49 1.26 -13.96
N GLY A 177 3.42 0.27 -13.97
CA GLY A 177 4.86 0.49 -13.87
C GLY A 177 5.32 0.85 -12.47
N ALA A 178 6.62 1.15 -12.30
CA ALA A 178 7.18 1.49 -11.00
C ALA A 178 6.51 2.71 -10.35
N ILE A 179 6.07 3.67 -11.16
CA ILE A 179 5.42 4.89 -10.68
C ILE A 179 4.09 4.60 -9.96
N LEU A 180 3.34 3.57 -10.37
CA LEU A 180 2.09 3.21 -9.71
C LEU A 180 2.28 2.05 -8.72
N ASP A 181 3.03 1.00 -9.08
CA ASP A 181 3.18 -0.17 -8.20
C ASP A 181 4.11 0.11 -7.00
N LEU A 182 5.28 0.72 -7.24
CA LEU A 182 6.30 0.92 -6.21
C LEU A 182 6.17 2.29 -5.53
N HIS A 183 6.05 3.35 -6.33
CA HIS A 183 6.09 4.73 -5.84
C HIS A 183 4.83 5.12 -5.06
N ILE A 184 3.69 4.48 -5.34
CA ILE A 184 2.42 4.74 -4.65
C ILE A 184 2.52 4.69 -3.12
N HIS A 185 3.39 3.85 -2.58
CA HIS A 185 3.62 3.79 -1.14
C HIS A 185 4.06 5.13 -0.55
N ASP A 186 5.03 5.77 -1.19
CA ASP A 186 5.58 7.04 -0.71
C ASP A 186 4.65 8.21 -1.05
N VAL A 187 3.96 8.16 -2.20
CA VAL A 187 2.91 9.13 -2.58
C VAL A 187 1.75 9.10 -1.58
N ASP A 188 1.26 7.92 -1.25
CA ASP A 188 0.22 7.75 -0.25
C ASP A 188 0.66 8.23 1.13
N TYR A 189 1.90 7.92 1.52
CA TYR A 189 2.42 8.37 2.79
C TYR A 189 2.57 9.89 2.87
N VAL A 190 2.99 10.56 1.80
CA VAL A 190 3.07 12.03 1.74
C VAL A 190 1.70 12.66 2.02
N GLN A 191 0.63 12.19 1.35
CA GLN A 191 -0.71 12.71 1.63
C GLN A 191 -1.23 12.34 3.03
N TYR A 192 -0.91 11.17 3.54
CA TYR A 192 -1.28 10.74 4.89
C TYR A 192 -0.63 11.57 5.97
N ALA A 193 0.65 11.90 5.79
CA ALA A 193 1.41 12.67 6.77
C ALA A 193 1.17 14.18 6.70
N LEU A 194 0.86 14.73 5.52
CA LEU A 194 0.89 16.18 5.27
C LEU A 194 -0.41 16.72 4.65
N GLY A 195 -1.37 15.84 4.31
CA GLY A 195 -2.53 16.20 3.51
C GLY A 195 -2.20 16.29 2.01
N LEU A 196 -3.15 16.79 1.21
CA LEU A 196 -2.96 16.96 -0.22
C LEU A 196 -2.07 18.16 -0.53
N PRO A 197 -1.06 18.03 -1.42
CA PRO A 197 -0.29 19.17 -1.89
C PRO A 197 -1.14 20.06 -2.80
N MET A 198 -0.71 21.29 -3.04
CA MET A 198 -1.36 22.18 -4.00
C MET A 198 -0.99 21.80 -5.43
N ARG A 199 0.29 21.56 -5.68
CA ARG A 199 0.86 21.26 -7.00
C ARG A 199 1.92 20.19 -6.91
N ILE A 200 2.16 19.51 -8.03
CA ILE A 200 3.23 18.53 -8.18
C ILE A 200 4.07 18.88 -9.41
N TYR A 201 5.40 18.81 -9.27
CA TYR A 201 6.33 18.76 -10.40
C TYR A 201 7.08 17.45 -10.36
N ALA A 202 6.99 16.68 -11.43
CA ALA A 202 7.66 15.39 -11.54
C ALA A 202 8.51 15.27 -12.80
N GLN A 203 9.59 14.52 -12.68
CA GLN A 203 10.47 14.08 -13.76
C GLN A 203 10.60 12.57 -13.68
N GLY A 204 10.59 11.90 -14.82
CA GLY A 204 10.67 10.45 -14.86
C GLY A 204 10.76 9.95 -16.29
N GLY A 205 10.88 8.65 -16.44
CA GLY A 205 10.97 8.06 -17.76
C GLY A 205 10.93 6.54 -17.70
N CYS A 206 11.08 5.97 -18.89
CA CYS A 206 11.22 4.54 -19.11
C CYS A 206 12.64 4.28 -19.64
N SER A 207 13.41 3.46 -18.92
CA SER A 207 14.82 3.21 -19.27
C SER A 207 14.98 2.11 -20.32
N VAL A 208 13.98 1.27 -20.52
CA VAL A 208 14.09 0.05 -21.37
C VAL A 208 13.08 0.05 -22.52
N SER A 209 11.80 0.02 -22.24
CA SER A 209 10.76 0.01 -23.27
C SER A 209 9.47 0.67 -22.79
N PRO A 210 8.72 1.35 -23.67
CA PRO A 210 7.49 2.05 -23.30
C PRO A 210 6.43 1.15 -22.65
N GLU A 211 6.40 -0.14 -22.97
CA GLU A 211 5.44 -1.09 -22.41
C GLU A 211 5.64 -1.30 -20.91
N ARG A 212 6.80 -0.94 -20.37
CA ARG A 212 7.09 -0.98 -18.93
C ARG A 212 6.54 0.22 -18.16
N GLY A 213 6.08 1.25 -18.85
CA GLY A 213 5.69 2.52 -18.23
C GLY A 213 6.89 3.23 -17.60
N TYR A 214 6.62 4.12 -16.64
CA TYR A 214 7.66 4.84 -15.91
C TYR A 214 8.35 3.93 -14.91
N ASP A 215 9.63 3.63 -15.13
CA ASP A 215 10.46 2.80 -14.26
C ASP A 215 11.37 3.60 -13.31
N TYR A 216 11.44 4.93 -13.49
CA TYR A 216 12.02 5.87 -12.54
C TYR A 216 11.24 7.17 -12.50
N VAL A 217 11.13 7.74 -11.30
CA VAL A 217 10.43 9.00 -11.04
C VAL A 217 11.08 9.75 -9.88
N LEU A 218 11.10 11.08 -9.99
CA LEU A 218 11.34 12.01 -8.89
C LEU A 218 10.23 13.07 -8.92
N ALA A 219 9.46 13.14 -7.84
CA ALA A 219 8.40 14.12 -7.67
C ALA A 219 8.71 15.10 -6.53
N SER A 220 8.30 16.35 -6.73
CA SER A 220 8.31 17.42 -5.73
C SER A 220 6.89 17.91 -5.50
N TYR A 221 6.49 18.01 -4.22
CA TYR A 221 5.15 18.35 -3.80
C TYR A 221 5.14 19.74 -3.17
N ASP A 222 4.32 20.65 -3.70
CA ASP A 222 4.21 22.03 -3.24
C ASP A 222 3.11 22.16 -2.17
N TYR A 223 3.52 22.37 -0.94
CA TYR A 223 2.65 22.68 0.22
C TYR A 223 2.67 24.16 0.56
N GLY A 224 3.39 24.99 -0.21
CA GLY A 224 3.62 26.39 0.13
C GLY A 224 4.52 26.56 1.36
N LYS A 225 4.70 27.80 1.79
CA LYS A 225 5.37 28.17 3.05
C LYS A 225 6.79 27.64 3.26
N GLY A 226 7.50 27.29 2.17
CA GLY A 226 8.89 26.83 2.22
C GLY A 226 9.09 25.39 2.69
N LEU A 227 8.03 24.60 2.89
CA LEU A 227 8.15 23.17 3.16
C LEU A 227 8.60 22.45 1.87
N GLN A 228 9.70 21.70 1.96
CA GLN A 228 10.26 20.92 0.87
C GLN A 228 9.88 19.44 1.01
N VAL A 229 9.09 18.93 0.07
CA VAL A 229 8.67 17.52 0.07
C VAL A 229 8.99 16.91 -1.28
N SER A 230 9.64 15.75 -1.27
CA SER A 230 9.94 14.99 -2.49
C SER A 230 9.88 13.49 -2.24
N ALA A 231 9.53 12.74 -3.27
CA ALA A 231 9.63 11.29 -3.29
C ALA A 231 10.20 10.80 -4.61
N ALA A 232 10.97 9.71 -4.58
CA ALA A 232 11.55 9.11 -5.77
C ALA A 232 11.46 7.59 -5.72
N ALA A 233 11.25 6.96 -6.87
CA ALA A 233 11.25 5.52 -6.99
C ALA A 233 11.95 5.04 -8.27
N HIS A 234 12.50 3.81 -8.19
CA HIS A 234 13.21 3.19 -9.29
C HIS A 234 12.98 1.67 -9.34
N TRP A 235 12.66 1.15 -10.50
CA TRP A 235 12.96 -0.22 -10.89
C TRP A 235 14.18 -0.21 -11.80
N ALA A 236 15.26 -0.82 -11.37
CA ALA A 236 16.52 -0.82 -12.13
C ALA A 236 16.82 -2.19 -12.73
N ASP A 237 17.22 -2.24 -14.00
CA ASP A 237 17.63 -3.47 -14.67
C ASP A 237 19.03 -3.93 -14.24
N VAL A 238 19.28 -3.87 -12.94
CA VAL A 238 20.49 -4.34 -12.27
C VAL A 238 20.12 -5.06 -10.99
N SER A 239 21.06 -5.81 -10.41
CA SER A 239 20.83 -6.49 -9.13
C SER A 239 20.79 -5.50 -7.95
N LEU A 240 19.74 -4.68 -7.90
CA LEU A 240 19.48 -3.74 -6.82
C LEU A 240 18.62 -4.42 -5.75
N PRO A 241 19.08 -4.59 -4.50
CA PRO A 241 18.23 -5.04 -3.41
C PRO A 241 17.08 -4.06 -3.18
N PHE A 242 15.91 -4.58 -2.76
CA PHE A 242 14.83 -3.71 -2.32
C PHE A 242 15.31 -2.85 -1.16
N ALA A 243 15.16 -1.54 -1.29
CA ALA A 243 15.58 -0.57 -0.29
C ALA A 243 14.64 0.63 -0.25
N TYR A 244 14.52 1.24 0.92
CA TYR A 244 13.74 2.46 1.14
C TYR A 244 14.42 3.36 2.16
N ARG A 245 14.18 4.67 2.01
CA ARG A 245 14.75 5.71 2.88
C ARG A 245 13.75 6.83 3.11
N ALA A 246 13.81 7.40 4.32
CA ALA A 246 13.15 8.66 4.64
C ALA A 246 14.14 9.58 5.36
N HIS A 247 14.29 10.79 4.85
CA HIS A 247 15.09 11.86 5.44
C HIS A 247 14.17 13.02 5.80
N VAL A 248 13.95 13.25 7.07
CA VAL A 248 12.96 14.21 7.56
C VAL A 248 13.65 15.23 8.47
N ARG A 249 13.62 16.49 8.06
CA ARG A 249 14.24 17.59 8.79
C ARG A 249 13.21 18.44 9.51
N TYR A 250 13.38 18.59 10.79
CA TYR A 250 12.70 19.55 11.64
C TYR A 250 13.66 20.66 12.06
N GLU A 251 13.14 21.69 12.72
CA GLU A 251 13.99 22.78 13.27
C GLU A 251 15.02 22.26 14.29
N GLN A 252 14.65 21.25 15.10
CA GLN A 252 15.44 20.78 16.24
C GLN A 252 15.87 19.31 16.12
N ALA A 253 15.56 18.62 15.02
CA ALA A 253 15.95 17.24 14.80
C ALA A 253 16.07 16.91 13.32
N TYR A 254 16.81 15.83 13.05
CA TYR A 254 16.86 15.19 11.75
C TYR A 254 16.58 13.70 11.94
N LEU A 255 15.52 13.21 11.33
CA LEU A 255 15.13 11.81 11.36
C LEU A 255 15.62 11.15 10.08
N GLN A 256 16.38 10.09 10.23
CA GLN A 256 16.89 9.28 9.14
C GLN A 256 16.38 7.85 9.29
N MET A 257 15.58 7.41 8.34
CA MET A 257 15.21 6.00 8.19
C MET A 257 15.94 5.44 6.97
N ASP A 258 16.58 4.29 7.11
CA ASP A 258 17.27 3.59 6.02
C ASP A 258 17.13 2.09 6.23
N SER A 259 16.63 1.38 5.22
CA SER A 259 16.42 -0.08 5.26
C SER A 259 17.72 -0.90 5.42
N SER A 260 18.88 -0.27 5.22
CA SER A 260 20.19 -0.90 5.46
C SER A 260 20.69 -0.77 6.90
N HIS A 261 19.95 -0.04 7.76
CA HIS A 261 20.32 0.15 9.16
C HIS A 261 19.51 -0.76 10.10
N ASP A 262 20.13 -1.11 11.22
CA ASP A 262 19.45 -1.74 12.36
C ASP A 262 19.88 -0.99 13.63
N PRO A 263 18.94 -0.32 14.36
CA PRO A 263 17.54 -0.09 13.98
C PRO A 263 17.40 0.84 12.75
N LEU A 264 16.27 0.71 12.04
CA LEU A 264 15.95 1.43 10.80
C LEU A 264 15.97 2.94 10.98
N LEU A 265 15.41 3.45 12.10
CA LEU A 265 15.20 4.87 12.36
C LEU A 265 16.21 5.41 13.38
N ARG A 266 16.85 6.51 13.03
CA ARG A 266 17.79 7.28 13.87
C ARG A 266 17.35 8.72 13.95
N ILE A 267 17.43 9.31 15.14
CA ILE A 267 17.03 10.70 15.39
C ILE A 267 18.26 11.47 15.87
N TYR A 268 18.70 12.39 15.06
CA TYR A 268 19.83 13.27 15.35
C TYR A 268 19.34 14.57 15.96
N ARG A 269 19.98 14.98 17.06
CA ARG A 269 19.75 16.25 17.75
C ARG A 269 20.94 17.19 17.54
N GLN A 270 20.83 18.40 18.10
CA GLN A 270 21.88 19.40 18.04
C GLN A 270 23.22 18.91 18.65
N ALA A 271 23.16 18.03 19.64
CA ALA A 271 24.33 17.41 20.27
C ALA A 271 23.99 16.02 20.81
N GLY A 272 25.00 15.21 21.04
CA GLY A 272 24.88 13.85 21.55
C GLY A 272 24.87 12.79 20.44
N GLU A 273 24.81 11.53 20.87
CA GLU A 273 24.64 10.39 19.97
C GLU A 273 23.20 10.35 19.41
N PRO A 274 22.99 9.69 18.25
CA PRO A 274 21.64 9.53 17.72
C PRO A 274 20.72 8.78 18.69
N GLU A 275 19.52 9.29 18.87
CA GLU A 275 18.46 8.53 19.55
C GLU A 275 18.01 7.37 18.67
N LEU A 276 17.92 6.16 19.25
CA LEU A 276 17.43 4.96 18.60
C LEU A 276 16.08 4.59 19.23
N PRO A 277 14.96 5.04 18.65
CA PRO A 277 13.65 4.83 19.26
C PRO A 277 13.31 3.34 19.32
N GLN A 278 12.89 2.87 20.49
CA GLN A 278 12.33 1.55 20.65
C GLN A 278 10.84 1.63 20.33
N LEU A 279 10.47 1.08 19.18
CA LEU A 279 9.09 1.07 18.71
C LEU A 279 8.46 -0.27 19.07
N ALA A 280 7.38 -0.21 19.84
CA ALA A 280 6.63 -1.40 20.23
C ALA A 280 5.52 -1.68 19.20
N GLY A 281 5.11 -2.93 19.11
CA GLY A 281 4.03 -3.39 18.26
C GLY A 281 4.48 -4.44 17.25
N ASP A 282 3.53 -4.88 16.46
CA ASP A 282 3.76 -5.82 15.37
C ASP A 282 4.32 -5.12 14.11
N ASP A 283 4.64 -5.91 13.10
CA ASP A 283 4.97 -5.40 11.78
C ASP A 283 3.76 -4.72 11.10
N ALA A 284 4.04 -3.96 10.05
CA ALA A 284 3.06 -3.14 9.36
C ALA A 284 1.85 -3.93 8.84
N TYR A 285 2.08 -5.10 8.23
CA TYR A 285 1.01 -5.93 7.69
C TYR A 285 0.11 -6.48 8.80
N THR A 286 0.70 -6.92 9.90
CA THR A 286 -0.06 -7.39 11.07
C THR A 286 -0.89 -6.27 11.69
N ASN A 287 -0.32 -5.07 11.83
CA ASN A 287 -1.06 -3.90 12.34
C ASN A 287 -2.20 -3.49 11.40
N GLU A 288 -1.98 -3.51 10.09
CA GLU A 288 -2.95 -3.16 9.06
C GLU A 288 -4.14 -4.13 9.04
N ILE A 289 -3.85 -5.43 9.02
CA ILE A 289 -4.87 -6.48 8.99
C ILE A 289 -5.68 -6.49 10.30
N ARG A 290 -5.02 -6.30 11.45
CA ARG A 290 -5.71 -6.14 12.74
C ARG A 290 -6.67 -4.96 12.71
N TYR A 291 -6.22 -3.81 12.21
CA TYR A 291 -7.06 -2.63 12.07
C TYR A 291 -8.27 -2.88 11.16
N PHE A 292 -8.08 -3.59 10.04
CA PHE A 292 -9.19 -3.98 9.16
C PHE A 292 -10.18 -4.92 9.89
N CYS A 293 -9.69 -5.94 10.58
CA CYS A 293 -10.53 -6.85 11.35
C CYS A 293 -11.33 -6.11 12.43
N ASP A 294 -10.72 -5.15 13.12
CA ASP A 294 -11.42 -4.31 14.12
C ASP A 294 -12.48 -3.41 13.46
N THR A 295 -12.18 -2.85 12.29
CA THR A 295 -13.13 -2.06 11.49
C THR A 295 -14.36 -2.88 11.15
N VAL A 296 -14.17 -4.10 10.64
CA VAL A 296 -15.27 -5.03 10.29
C VAL A 296 -16.07 -5.41 11.52
N ARG A 297 -15.40 -5.78 12.61
CA ARG A 297 -16.04 -6.20 13.88
C ARG A 297 -16.90 -5.10 14.48
N ASN A 298 -16.43 -3.86 14.41
CA ASN A 298 -17.14 -2.71 14.96
C ASN A 298 -18.20 -2.15 14.00
N GLY A 299 -18.28 -2.65 12.76
CA GLY A 299 -19.22 -2.18 11.75
C GLY A 299 -19.02 -0.71 11.38
N CYS A 300 -17.77 -0.23 11.36
CA CYS A 300 -17.43 1.15 11.05
C CYS A 300 -16.66 1.26 9.72
N GLU A 301 -16.51 2.48 9.22
CA GLU A 301 -15.68 2.76 8.05
C GLU A 301 -14.19 2.88 8.44
N PRO A 302 -13.25 2.55 7.54
CA PRO A 302 -11.81 2.64 7.82
C PRO A 302 -11.32 4.09 7.78
N GLU A 303 -11.23 4.76 8.94
CA GLU A 303 -10.79 6.16 9.03
C GLU A 303 -9.32 6.36 8.64
N ARG A 304 -8.44 5.39 8.97
CA ARG A 304 -7.00 5.48 8.72
C ARG A 304 -6.63 5.26 7.26
N CYS A 305 -7.38 4.41 6.55
CA CYS A 305 -7.20 4.07 5.12
C CYS A 305 -8.52 4.16 4.38
N THR A 306 -9.09 5.37 4.26
CA THR A 306 -10.35 5.54 3.56
C THR A 306 -10.20 5.21 2.08
N PRO A 307 -11.23 4.65 1.41
CA PRO A 307 -11.20 4.43 -0.03
C PRO A 307 -10.91 5.71 -0.82
N LEU A 308 -11.42 6.86 -0.34
CA LEU A 308 -11.16 8.16 -0.96
C LEU A 308 -9.67 8.54 -0.88
N ALA A 309 -9.01 8.31 0.26
CA ALA A 309 -7.58 8.59 0.37
C ALA A 309 -6.75 7.68 -0.54
N ALA A 310 -7.11 6.40 -0.68
CA ALA A 310 -6.44 5.48 -1.59
C ALA A 310 -6.66 5.88 -3.08
N ARG A 311 -7.87 6.30 -3.44
CA ARG A 311 -8.20 6.88 -4.75
C ARG A 311 -7.38 8.14 -5.03
N ASN A 312 -7.22 9.00 -4.03
CA ASN A 312 -6.43 10.21 -4.16
C ASN A 312 -4.92 9.91 -4.31
N ALA A 313 -4.40 8.86 -3.67
CA ALA A 313 -3.02 8.41 -3.92
C ALA A 313 -2.81 8.05 -5.40
N VAL A 314 -3.75 7.31 -6.02
CA VAL A 314 -3.73 7.06 -7.47
C VAL A 314 -3.82 8.37 -8.24
N GLY A 315 -4.69 9.31 -7.81
CA GLY A 315 -4.82 10.63 -8.42
C GLY A 315 -3.52 11.45 -8.39
N LEU A 316 -2.79 11.42 -7.29
CA LEU A 316 -1.49 12.08 -7.17
C LEU A 316 -0.46 11.47 -8.13
N VAL A 317 -0.43 10.13 -8.29
CA VAL A 317 0.41 9.47 -9.31
C VAL A 317 0.01 9.91 -10.73
N MET A 318 -1.28 10.02 -11.02
CA MET A 318 -1.73 10.55 -12.33
C MET A 318 -1.31 12.01 -12.53
N ALA A 319 -1.30 12.82 -11.48
CA ALA A 319 -0.78 14.18 -11.52
C ALA A 319 0.74 14.22 -11.80
N GLU A 320 1.51 13.27 -11.22
CA GLU A 320 2.93 13.12 -11.54
C GLU A 320 3.15 12.77 -13.02
N ILE A 321 2.41 11.80 -13.54
CA ILE A 321 2.47 11.43 -14.96
C ILE A 321 2.14 12.65 -15.85
N ALA A 322 1.06 13.36 -15.53
CA ALA A 322 0.69 14.56 -16.28
C ALA A 322 1.77 15.66 -16.21
N SER A 323 2.44 15.81 -15.07
CA SER A 323 3.56 16.75 -14.92
C SER A 323 4.76 16.33 -15.77
N ILE A 324 5.10 15.05 -15.80
CA ILE A 324 6.20 14.52 -16.65
C ILE A 324 5.89 14.78 -18.12
N GLU A 325 4.68 14.45 -18.58
CA GLU A 325 4.26 14.59 -19.97
C GLU A 325 4.18 16.06 -20.43
N ARG A 326 3.67 16.95 -19.56
CA ARG A 326 3.54 18.39 -19.85
C ARG A 326 4.85 19.15 -19.64
N GLY A 327 5.81 18.60 -18.87
CA GLY A 327 7.08 19.25 -18.51
C GLY A 327 6.93 20.46 -17.57
N VAL A 328 5.80 20.57 -16.87
CA VAL A 328 5.46 21.71 -15.97
C VAL A 328 4.79 21.21 -14.69
N PRO A 329 4.79 22.00 -13.59
CA PRO A 329 3.96 21.71 -12.43
C PRO A 329 2.48 21.66 -12.78
N VAL A 330 1.73 20.73 -12.15
CA VAL A 330 0.28 20.60 -12.32
C VAL A 330 -0.45 20.80 -10.99
N GLU A 331 -1.66 21.34 -11.05
CA GLU A 331 -2.55 21.48 -9.90
C GLU A 331 -3.17 20.12 -9.58
N VAL A 332 -3.10 19.68 -8.30
CA VAL A 332 -3.60 18.36 -7.94
C VAL A 332 -5.12 18.26 -7.98
N THR A 333 -5.83 19.39 -7.89
CA THR A 333 -7.29 19.44 -7.93
C THR A 333 -7.91 18.90 -9.22
N GLU A 334 -7.11 18.75 -10.29
CA GLU A 334 -7.55 18.08 -11.52
C GLU A 334 -7.70 16.55 -11.33
N PHE A 335 -7.05 15.96 -10.31
CA PHE A 335 -6.88 14.51 -10.18
C PHE A 335 -7.45 13.95 -8.86
N VAL A 336 -7.56 14.76 -7.82
CA VAL A 336 -8.00 14.35 -6.49
C VAL A 336 -9.41 14.86 -6.19
N ARG A 337 -10.07 14.22 -5.22
CA ARG A 337 -11.37 14.63 -4.67
C ARG A 337 -11.20 15.11 -3.21
N SER A 338 -12.04 16.06 -2.79
CA SER A 338 -12.12 16.58 -1.42
C SER A 338 -13.18 15.85 -0.62
#